data_37464e28c25afa1a5e9544776d979f7d
#
_entry.id   37464e28c25afa1a5e9544776d979f7d
#
_cell.length_a   1.000
_cell.length_b   1.000
_cell.length_c   1.000
_cell.angle_alpha   90.00
_cell.angle_beta   90.00
_cell.angle_gamma   90.00
#
_symmetry.space_group_name_H-M   'P 1'
#
loop_
_entity.id
_entity.type
_entity.pdbx_description
1 polymer ?
#
loop_
_entity_poly.entity_id
_entity_poly.type
_entity_poly.pdbx_seq_one_letter_code
_entity_poly.pdbx_strand_id
1 'polypeptide(L)'
;MGISKRAWQVAGAAAGGASLFGGGLAIGRLLRLDSQRGDYRKAWEDHNLATLDRLRECDENPEGERPYLIVSLGDSSVQGMGASRITESYPARLASAINAQLDREVLLLNLSLSGATIESVELTQIPQMRGLGLLDGPYSPDLVTLTIGGNDVMTEDM
;
A
#
# COMPACT_ATOMS: atom_id res chain seq x y z
N MET A 1 -39.12 -46.49 -4.88
CA MET A 1 -39.50 -45.33 -4.07
C MET A 1 -38.88 -44.09 -4.73
N GLY A 2 -39.67 -43.37 -5.53
CA GLY A 2 -39.18 -42.26 -6.37
C GLY A 2 -39.11 -40.97 -5.57
N ILE A 3 -37.93 -40.34 -5.54
CA ILE A 3 -37.73 -39.01 -4.94
C ILE A 3 -38.50 -38.03 -5.84
N SER A 4 -39.42 -37.27 -5.22
CA SER A 4 -40.31 -36.33 -5.90
C SER A 4 -39.54 -35.26 -6.66
N LYS A 5 -39.92 -34.96 -7.90
CA LYS A 5 -39.36 -33.89 -8.75
C LYS A 5 -39.32 -32.51 -8.06
N ARG A 6 -40.19 -32.29 -7.05
CA ARG A 6 -40.20 -31.07 -6.25
C ARG A 6 -38.98 -30.93 -5.34
N ALA A 7 -38.39 -32.04 -4.88
CA ALA A 7 -37.18 -31.99 -4.02
C ALA A 7 -35.95 -31.47 -4.81
N TRP A 8 -35.86 -31.79 -6.09
CA TRP A 8 -34.79 -31.32 -6.97
C TRP A 8 -34.94 -29.86 -7.35
N GLN A 9 -36.15 -29.33 -7.47
CA GLN A 9 -36.38 -27.93 -7.77
C GLN A 9 -35.99 -27.00 -6.58
N VAL A 10 -36.23 -27.46 -5.35
CA VAL A 10 -35.87 -26.71 -4.14
C VAL A 10 -34.37 -26.77 -3.88
N ALA A 11 -33.74 -27.91 -4.15
CA ALA A 11 -32.25 -28.00 -4.06
C ALA A 11 -31.53 -27.16 -5.12
N GLY A 12 -32.06 -27.09 -6.35
CA GLY A 12 -31.50 -26.25 -7.42
C GLY A 12 -31.62 -24.76 -7.11
N ALA A 13 -32.74 -24.31 -6.53
CA ALA A 13 -32.94 -22.91 -6.17
C ALA A 13 -32.03 -22.47 -5.00
N ALA A 14 -31.81 -23.35 -4.01
CA ALA A 14 -30.90 -23.06 -2.89
C ALA A 14 -29.44 -22.99 -3.32
N ALA A 15 -28.99 -23.87 -4.22
CA ALA A 15 -27.63 -23.84 -4.77
C ALA A 15 -27.40 -22.61 -5.68
N GLY A 16 -28.40 -22.23 -6.50
CA GLY A 16 -28.32 -21.04 -7.34
C GLY A 16 -28.31 -19.74 -6.54
N GLY A 17 -29.08 -19.65 -5.47
CA GLY A 17 -29.12 -18.50 -4.58
C GLY A 17 -27.80 -18.27 -3.84
N ALA A 18 -27.18 -19.33 -3.32
CA ALA A 18 -25.90 -19.25 -2.63
C ALA A 18 -24.76 -18.81 -3.58
N SER A 19 -24.75 -19.25 -4.83
CA SER A 19 -23.76 -18.85 -5.83
C SER A 19 -23.91 -17.39 -6.24
N LEU A 20 -25.13 -16.87 -6.36
CA LEU A 20 -25.38 -15.47 -6.72
C LEU A 20 -25.00 -14.51 -5.57
N PHE A 21 -25.26 -14.88 -4.33
CA PHE A 21 -24.86 -14.10 -3.17
C PHE A 21 -23.33 -14.10 -2.98
N GLY A 22 -22.67 -15.24 -3.12
CA GLY A 22 -21.21 -15.35 -3.05
C GLY A 22 -20.51 -14.55 -4.14
N GLY A 23 -21.01 -14.61 -5.38
CA GLY A 23 -20.49 -13.84 -6.51
C GLY A 23 -20.67 -12.33 -6.34
N GLY A 24 -21.82 -11.87 -5.89
CA GLY A 24 -22.08 -10.44 -5.65
C GLY A 24 -21.19 -9.82 -4.57
N LEU A 25 -20.93 -10.55 -3.48
CA LEU A 25 -20.03 -10.09 -2.41
C LEU A 25 -18.58 -10.06 -2.88
N ALA A 26 -18.12 -11.03 -3.67
CA ALA A 26 -16.78 -11.07 -4.24
C ALA A 26 -16.55 -9.93 -5.24
N ILE A 27 -17.50 -9.69 -6.15
CA ILE A 27 -17.44 -8.58 -7.11
C ILE A 27 -17.47 -7.23 -6.40
N GLY A 28 -18.36 -7.03 -5.43
CA GLY A 28 -18.40 -5.81 -4.63
C GLY A 28 -17.10 -5.52 -3.88
N ARG A 29 -16.44 -6.58 -3.38
CA ARG A 29 -15.13 -6.46 -2.71
C ARG A 29 -14.01 -6.11 -3.70
N LEU A 30 -14.02 -6.72 -4.89
CA LEU A 30 -13.06 -6.41 -5.95
C LEU A 30 -13.20 -4.97 -6.46
N LEU A 31 -14.42 -4.50 -6.73
CA LEU A 31 -14.69 -3.13 -7.15
C LEU A 31 -14.26 -2.11 -6.08
N ARG A 32 -14.48 -2.42 -4.80
CA ARG A 32 -14.04 -1.58 -3.70
C ARG A 32 -12.52 -1.50 -3.60
N LEU A 33 -11.80 -2.59 -3.81
CA LEU A 33 -10.35 -2.62 -3.81
C LEU A 33 -9.76 -1.84 -4.99
N ASP A 34 -10.40 -1.90 -6.14
CA ASP A 34 -9.95 -1.16 -7.33
C ASP A 34 -10.13 0.36 -7.16
N SER A 35 -11.28 0.80 -6.66
CA SER A 35 -11.51 2.21 -6.25
C SER A 35 -10.49 2.66 -5.20
N GLN A 36 -10.23 1.83 -4.19
CA GLN A 36 -9.29 2.14 -3.12
C GLN A 36 -7.85 2.32 -3.63
N ARG A 37 -7.43 1.60 -4.69
CA ARG A 37 -6.10 1.77 -5.32
C ARG A 37 -5.88 3.19 -5.82
N GLY A 38 -6.85 3.75 -6.54
CA GLY A 38 -6.76 5.12 -7.07
C GLY A 38 -6.72 6.16 -5.95
N ASP A 39 -7.60 6.04 -4.97
CA ASP A 39 -7.70 6.95 -3.84
C ASP A 39 -6.42 6.92 -2.98
N TYR A 40 -5.89 5.72 -2.70
CA TYR A 40 -4.69 5.57 -1.87
C TYR A 40 -3.43 6.04 -2.60
N ARG A 41 -3.33 5.78 -3.91
CA ARG A 41 -2.22 6.32 -4.71
C ARG A 41 -2.20 7.84 -4.65
N LYS A 42 -3.34 8.48 -4.88
CA LYS A 42 -3.45 9.94 -4.81
C LYS A 42 -3.13 10.47 -3.41
N ALA A 43 -3.66 9.84 -2.38
CA ALA A 43 -3.40 10.25 -0.99
C ALA A 43 -1.92 10.14 -0.62
N TRP A 44 -1.22 9.09 -1.10
CA TRP A 44 0.23 8.97 -0.91
C TRP A 44 1.03 9.95 -1.77
N GLU A 45 0.60 10.24 -3.01
CA GLU A 45 1.22 11.28 -3.84
C GLU A 45 1.16 12.65 -3.13
N ASP A 46 -0.02 13.04 -2.64
CA ASP A 46 -0.21 14.30 -1.90
C ASP A 46 0.63 14.33 -0.60
N HIS A 47 0.66 13.22 0.14
CA HIS A 47 1.49 13.09 1.36
C HIS A 47 2.98 13.18 1.07
N ASN A 48 3.45 12.48 0.04
CA ASN A 48 4.86 12.47 -0.36
C ASN A 48 5.31 13.86 -0.82
N LEU A 49 4.49 14.60 -1.57
CA LEU A 49 4.79 15.97 -1.96
C LEU A 49 4.97 16.88 -0.74
N ALA A 50 4.06 16.83 0.21
CA ALA A 50 4.18 17.60 1.46
C ALA A 50 5.44 17.22 2.25
N THR A 51 5.80 15.93 2.28
CA THR A 51 7.02 15.44 2.93
C THR A 51 8.28 15.97 2.22
N LEU A 52 8.31 15.98 0.89
CA LEU A 52 9.44 16.51 0.12
C LEU A 52 9.58 18.03 0.29
N ASP A 53 8.49 18.75 0.34
CA ASP A 53 8.52 20.19 0.62
C ASP A 53 9.07 20.47 2.02
N ARG A 54 8.65 19.68 3.00
CA ARG A 54 9.20 19.77 4.37
C ARG A 54 10.71 19.48 4.45
N LEU A 55 11.20 18.49 3.70
CA LEU A 55 12.63 18.20 3.60
C LEU A 55 13.42 19.37 2.99
N ARG A 56 12.88 20.02 1.96
CA ARG A 56 13.51 21.21 1.35
C ARG A 56 13.58 22.38 2.33
N GLU A 57 12.50 22.64 3.08
CA GLU A 57 12.49 23.67 4.12
C GLU A 57 13.56 23.43 5.17
N CYS A 58 13.81 22.17 5.55
CA CYS A 58 14.88 21.82 6.49
C CYS A 58 16.27 22.04 5.90
N ASP A 59 16.48 21.78 4.61
CA ASP A 59 17.73 22.05 3.91
C ASP A 59 18.06 23.55 3.79
N GLU A 60 17.02 24.36 3.57
CA GLU A 60 17.15 25.82 3.50
C GLU A 60 17.43 26.46 4.88
N ASN A 61 17.15 25.74 5.96
CA ASN A 61 17.32 26.22 7.33
C ASN A 61 18.14 25.22 8.19
N PRO A 62 19.44 25.06 7.94
CA PRO A 62 20.28 24.00 8.51
C PRO A 62 20.58 24.14 10.00
N GLU A 63 20.11 25.20 10.67
CA GLU A 63 20.27 25.37 12.13
C GLU A 63 19.34 24.45 12.95
N GLY A 64 18.33 23.83 12.29
CA GLY A 64 17.41 22.89 12.89
C GLY A 64 17.93 21.45 12.89
N GLU A 65 17.41 20.64 13.80
CA GLU A 65 17.67 19.19 13.74
C GLU A 65 17.00 18.57 12.50
N ARG A 66 17.78 17.80 11.74
CA ARG A 66 17.28 17.09 10.56
C ARG A 66 16.19 16.09 10.97
N PRO A 67 15.03 16.06 10.31
CA PRO A 67 13.98 15.05 10.55
C PRO A 67 14.48 13.62 10.35
N TYR A 68 13.92 12.68 11.12
CA TYR A 68 14.11 11.25 10.88
C TYR A 68 13.29 10.83 9.67
N LEU A 69 13.97 10.43 8.59
CA LEU A 69 13.32 10.09 7.34
C LEU A 69 13.16 8.58 7.18
N ILE A 70 11.92 8.16 7.01
CA ILE A 70 11.55 6.78 6.66
C ILE A 70 11.14 6.75 5.20
N VAL A 71 11.66 5.77 4.44
CA VAL A 71 11.21 5.47 3.08
C VAL A 71 10.65 4.04 3.04
N SER A 72 9.43 3.88 2.54
CA SER A 72 8.77 2.59 2.42
C SER A 72 8.59 2.21 0.95
N LEU A 73 9.10 1.02 0.61
CA LEU A 73 9.03 0.41 -0.72
C LEU A 73 8.18 -0.87 -0.65
N GLY A 74 7.57 -1.23 -1.77
CA GLY A 74 6.84 -2.48 -1.88
C GLY A 74 5.58 -2.40 -2.73
N ASP A 75 4.59 -3.19 -2.38
CA ASP A 75 3.34 -3.37 -3.13
C ASP A 75 2.11 -2.74 -2.45
N SER A 76 0.94 -3.27 -2.74
CA SER A 76 -0.34 -2.81 -2.18
C SER A 76 -0.45 -2.95 -0.67
N SER A 77 0.27 -3.88 -0.06
CA SER A 77 0.30 -4.06 1.40
C SER A 77 0.94 -2.85 2.09
N VAL A 78 2.00 -2.31 1.48
CA VAL A 78 2.70 -1.09 1.93
C VAL A 78 1.85 0.16 1.73
N GLN A 79 1.06 0.21 0.64
CA GLN A 79 0.06 1.27 0.46
C GLN A 79 -1.06 1.23 1.50
N GLY A 80 -1.22 0.13 2.21
CA GLY A 80 -2.26 -0.06 3.20
C GLY A 80 -3.59 -0.53 2.60
N MET A 81 -3.55 -1.23 1.45
CA MET A 81 -4.77 -1.82 0.86
C MET A 81 -5.47 -2.72 1.88
N GLY A 82 -6.77 -2.47 2.09
CA GLY A 82 -7.57 -3.13 3.12
C GLY A 82 -7.67 -2.38 4.45
N ALA A 83 -6.81 -1.41 4.72
CA ALA A 83 -6.99 -0.47 5.83
C ALA A 83 -8.12 0.53 5.54
N SER A 84 -8.62 1.23 6.54
CA SER A 84 -9.69 2.22 6.37
C SER A 84 -9.20 3.54 5.76
N ARG A 85 -7.91 3.86 5.91
CA ARG A 85 -7.22 5.06 5.40
C ARG A 85 -5.71 4.84 5.38
N ILE A 86 -4.95 5.65 4.65
CA ILE A 86 -3.49 5.52 4.55
C ILE A 86 -2.77 5.67 5.89
N THR A 87 -3.31 6.45 6.82
CA THR A 87 -2.75 6.62 8.18
C THR A 87 -2.85 5.37 9.05
N GLU A 88 -3.66 4.37 8.63
CA GLU A 88 -3.78 3.07 9.28
C GLU A 88 -2.90 2.00 8.61
N SER A 89 -2.17 2.35 7.54
CA SER A 89 -1.18 1.46 6.93
C SER A 89 -0.02 1.18 7.89
N TYR A 90 0.67 0.05 7.70
CA TYR A 90 1.78 -0.27 8.58
C TYR A 90 2.94 0.76 8.52
N PRO A 91 3.29 1.35 7.35
CA PRO A 91 4.33 2.38 7.33
C PRO A 91 3.95 3.63 8.13
N ALA A 92 2.70 4.07 8.03
CA ALA A 92 2.22 5.22 8.79
C ALA A 92 2.18 4.94 10.30
N ARG A 93 1.76 3.73 10.70
CA ARG A 93 1.80 3.31 12.10
C ARG A 93 3.23 3.17 12.63
N LEU A 94 4.14 2.65 11.81
CA LEU A 94 5.57 2.59 12.15
C LEU A 94 6.16 3.99 12.36
N ALA A 95 5.91 4.91 11.43
CA ALA A 95 6.34 6.30 11.55
C ALA A 95 5.80 6.96 12.83
N SER A 96 4.52 6.76 13.13
CA SER A 96 3.88 7.24 14.36
C SER A 96 4.52 6.64 15.62
N ALA A 97 4.83 5.34 15.62
CA ALA A 97 5.47 4.67 16.76
C ALA A 97 6.90 5.16 16.98
N ILE A 98 7.66 5.40 15.92
CA ILE A 98 9.02 5.96 16.00
C ILE A 98 8.95 7.41 16.49
N ASN A 99 8.02 8.22 15.94
CA ASN A 99 7.84 9.61 16.38
C ASN A 99 7.47 9.74 17.86
N ALA A 100 6.78 8.76 18.41
CA ALA A 100 6.45 8.74 19.85
C ALA A 100 7.68 8.44 20.76
N GLN A 101 8.78 7.98 20.19
CA GLN A 101 9.99 7.58 20.93
C GLN A 101 11.18 8.51 20.68
N LEU A 102 11.19 9.20 19.56
CA LEU A 102 12.24 10.14 19.21
C LEU A 102 11.83 11.57 19.57
N ASP A 103 12.78 12.33 20.10
CA ASP A 103 12.61 13.77 20.34
C ASP A 103 12.99 14.59 19.09
N ARG A 104 12.54 14.14 17.94
CA ARG A 104 12.70 14.83 16.65
C ARG A 104 11.58 14.47 15.68
N GLU A 105 11.30 15.35 14.72
CA GLU A 105 10.30 15.16 13.69
C GLU A 105 10.58 13.88 12.88
N VAL A 106 9.55 13.08 12.64
CA VAL A 106 9.61 11.87 11.78
C VAL A 106 8.82 12.11 10.51
N LEU A 107 9.47 11.96 9.37
CA LEU A 107 8.89 12.07 8.04
C LEU A 107 8.82 10.70 7.37
N LEU A 108 7.79 10.48 6.57
CA LEU A 108 7.57 9.23 5.84
C LEU A 108 7.38 9.53 4.35
N LEU A 109 8.17 8.89 3.50
CA LEU A 109 7.92 8.77 2.06
C LEU A 109 7.49 7.34 1.75
N ASN A 110 6.33 7.19 1.14
CA ASN A 110 5.83 5.88 0.70
C ASN A 110 5.86 5.80 -0.84
N LEU A 111 6.84 5.09 -1.38
CA LEU A 111 7.06 4.92 -2.81
C LEU A 111 6.50 3.59 -3.35
N SER A 112 5.72 2.88 -2.55
CA SER A 112 5.11 1.61 -2.93
C SER A 112 4.09 1.75 -4.06
N LEU A 113 3.96 0.70 -4.86
CA LEU A 113 3.03 0.66 -5.99
C LEU A 113 2.15 -0.60 -5.89
N SER A 114 0.82 -0.42 -5.95
CA SER A 114 -0.10 -1.55 -5.96
C SER A 114 0.16 -2.45 -7.17
N GLY A 115 0.29 -3.75 -6.93
CA GLY A 115 0.62 -4.73 -7.97
C GLY A 115 2.12 -4.87 -8.26
N ALA A 116 2.99 -4.15 -7.55
CA ALA A 116 4.43 -4.25 -7.75
C ALA A 116 4.97 -5.66 -7.47
N THR A 117 5.95 -6.07 -8.25
CA THR A 117 6.79 -7.26 -8.09
C THR A 117 8.19 -6.87 -7.64
N ILE A 118 9.04 -7.84 -7.34
CA ILE A 118 10.46 -7.61 -7.03
C ILE A 118 11.13 -6.83 -8.17
N GLU A 119 10.88 -7.22 -9.42
CA GLU A 119 11.37 -6.50 -10.61
C GLU A 119 10.87 -5.04 -10.64
N SER A 120 9.61 -4.79 -10.26
CA SER A 120 9.07 -3.42 -10.19
C SER A 120 9.80 -2.55 -9.16
N VAL A 121 10.24 -3.12 -8.05
CA VAL A 121 11.06 -2.39 -7.07
C VAL A 121 12.39 -1.98 -7.69
N GLU A 122 13.07 -2.90 -8.35
CA GLU A 122 14.36 -2.66 -8.99
C GLU A 122 14.28 -1.64 -10.14
N LEU A 123 13.28 -1.79 -11.01
CA LEU A 123 13.17 -0.98 -12.23
C LEU A 123 12.42 0.36 -12.04
N THR A 124 11.71 0.53 -10.95
CA THR A 124 10.86 1.72 -10.74
C THR A 124 11.13 2.41 -9.41
N GLN A 125 10.99 1.70 -8.27
CA GLN A 125 11.01 2.34 -6.96
C GLN A 125 12.44 2.75 -6.54
N ILE A 126 13.45 1.93 -6.79
CA ILE A 126 14.86 2.29 -6.53
C ILE A 126 15.33 3.45 -7.43
N PRO A 127 15.08 3.45 -8.76
CA PRO A 127 15.34 4.62 -9.59
C PRO A 127 14.62 5.89 -9.12
N GLN A 128 13.38 5.77 -8.65
CA GLN A 128 12.66 6.90 -8.05
C GLN A 128 13.34 7.43 -6.79
N MET A 129 13.79 6.55 -5.88
CA MET A 129 14.59 6.95 -4.73
C MET A 129 15.83 7.73 -5.14
N ARG A 130 16.56 7.26 -6.17
CA ARG A 130 17.76 7.95 -6.70
C ARG A 130 17.40 9.31 -7.27
N GLY A 131 16.34 9.40 -8.08
CA GLY A 131 15.86 10.66 -8.66
C GLY A 131 15.44 11.70 -7.62
N LEU A 132 14.98 11.26 -6.45
CA LEU A 132 14.63 12.11 -5.31
C LEU A 132 15.82 12.47 -4.41
N GLY A 133 17.04 12.00 -4.71
CA GLY A 133 18.23 12.25 -3.90
C GLY A 133 18.28 11.45 -2.59
N LEU A 134 17.53 10.33 -2.52
CA LEU A 134 17.42 9.51 -1.31
C LEU A 134 18.53 8.46 -1.18
N LEU A 135 19.29 8.16 -2.24
CA LEU A 135 20.40 7.19 -2.21
C LEU A 135 21.76 7.90 -2.14
N ASP A 136 22.00 8.80 -3.08
CA ASP A 136 23.31 9.42 -3.27
C ASP A 136 23.24 10.96 -3.11
N GLY A 137 22.14 11.47 -2.53
CA GLY A 137 21.84 12.90 -2.42
C GLY A 137 21.67 13.37 -0.98
N PRO A 138 21.15 14.60 -0.81
CA PRO A 138 21.04 15.24 0.50
C PRO A 138 19.99 14.60 1.43
N TYR A 139 19.02 13.87 0.88
CA TYR A 139 17.89 13.31 1.63
C TYR A 139 18.05 11.83 1.97
N SER A 140 19.26 11.40 2.34
CA SER A 140 19.51 10.01 2.73
C SER A 140 18.56 9.57 3.88
N PRO A 141 17.77 8.49 3.73
CA PRO A 141 16.84 8.02 4.76
C PRO A 141 17.58 7.42 5.96
N ASP A 142 16.99 7.57 7.14
CA ASP A 142 17.45 6.90 8.37
C ASP A 142 16.95 5.44 8.42
N LEU A 143 15.81 5.17 7.78
CA LEU A 143 15.22 3.83 7.69
C LEU A 143 14.57 3.61 6.32
N VAL A 144 14.89 2.47 5.71
CA VAL A 144 14.17 1.98 4.53
C VAL A 144 13.46 0.69 4.89
N THR A 145 12.16 0.61 4.60
CA THR A 145 11.38 -0.62 4.72
C THR A 145 11.03 -1.15 3.34
N LEU A 146 11.10 -2.47 3.16
CA LEU A 146 10.72 -3.16 1.93
C LEU A 146 9.82 -4.34 2.26
N THR A 147 8.61 -4.36 1.67
CA THR A 147 7.69 -5.50 1.74
C THR A 147 7.17 -5.79 0.34
N ILE A 148 7.59 -6.92 -0.21
CA ILE A 148 7.34 -7.30 -1.61
C ILE A 148 7.34 -8.83 -1.74
N GLY A 149 6.84 -9.36 -2.86
CA GLY A 149 6.89 -10.77 -3.22
C GLY A 149 5.53 -11.44 -3.35
N GLY A 150 4.47 -10.86 -2.80
CA GLY A 150 3.12 -11.43 -2.90
C GLY A 150 2.61 -11.55 -4.34
N ASN A 151 2.93 -10.59 -5.19
CA ASN A 151 2.52 -10.59 -6.59
C ASN A 151 3.40 -11.50 -7.45
N ASP A 152 4.66 -11.73 -7.08
CA ASP A 152 5.60 -12.58 -7.80
C ASP A 152 5.11 -14.04 -7.78
N VAL A 153 4.66 -14.52 -6.62
CA VAL A 153 4.12 -15.89 -6.47
C VAL A 153 2.84 -16.09 -7.28
N MET A 154 2.02 -15.05 -7.47
CA MET A 154 0.78 -15.15 -8.24
C MET A 154 0.98 -15.16 -9.76
N THR A 155 2.13 -14.69 -10.26
CA THR A 155 2.44 -14.64 -11.70
C THR A 155 3.11 -15.89 -12.22
N GLU A 156 3.69 -16.72 -11.38
CA GLU A 156 4.36 -17.98 -11.78
C GLU A 156 3.38 -19.12 -12.09
N ASP A 157 2.11 -19.03 -11.65
CA ASP A 157 1.08 -20.07 -11.80
C ASP A 157 0.12 -19.83 -12.99
N MET A 158 0.39 -18.89 -13.90
CA MET A 158 -0.39 -18.61 -15.13
C MET A 158 0.46 -18.84 -16.38
#